data_def6d07e1bd2a3d3711101cc2dbe70ce
#
_entry.id   def6d07e1bd2a3d3711101cc2dbe70ce
#
_cell.length_a   1.000
_cell.length_b   1.000
_cell.length_c   1.000
_cell.angle_alpha   90.00
_cell.angle_beta   90.00
_cell.angle_gamma   90.00
#
_symmetry.space_group_name_H-M   'P 1'
#
loop_
_entity.id
_entity.type
_entity.pdbx_description
1 polymer ?
#
loop_
_entity_poly.entity_id
_entity_poly.type
_entity_poly.pdbx_seq_one_letter_code
_entity_poly.pdbx_strand_id
1 'polypeptide(L)'
;MCIRDRHIARTLIDRGFNYHVTEPGPGGSDLFTARFGNIYSARQLLQLARRCYGLFQPQDVAWTRPDGRFVDPFRPQIEPDGYASEQAVAQALPPHLAAVRRMFEESHLFIFTVGLTEIWESTVDGAVFPVAPGVVALPPDPSRYRFVNMSVAEVRADLAEFIGLVRQHNPDLKILLTVSPVPLVATYEDRHVLQATTYSKSALRAAVDEICRHHAAVDYFPSYEIITSWHNGGAYFEADLRSVAESGVAHVMRVFERHYLRTVDRPAARQDAALRAEFARASKILCDEEALDTGR
;
A
#
# COMPACT_ATOMS: atom_id res chain seq x y z
N MET A 1 0.08 -2.05 1.69
CA MET A 1 0.50 -2.71 0.43
C MET A 1 -0.42 -3.88 0.14
N CYS A 2 -1.08 -3.89 -1.01
CA CYS A 2 -2.03 -4.94 -1.39
C CYS A 2 -1.29 -6.28 -1.60
N ILE A 3 -2.00 -7.41 -1.45
CA ILE A 3 -1.50 -8.79 -1.73
C ILE A 3 -0.72 -8.86 -3.05
N ARG A 4 -1.07 -8.06 -4.06
CA ARG A 4 -0.42 -8.00 -5.38
C ARG A 4 0.96 -7.38 -5.41
N ASP A 5 1.21 -6.35 -4.59
CA ASP A 5 2.54 -5.73 -4.56
C ASP A 5 3.58 -6.75 -4.10
N ARG A 6 3.17 -7.67 -3.20
CA ARG A 6 3.99 -8.82 -2.79
C ARG A 6 4.23 -9.79 -3.95
N HIS A 7 3.25 -10.01 -4.83
CA HIS A 7 3.43 -10.89 -5.99
C HIS A 7 4.36 -10.27 -7.03
N ILE A 8 4.28 -8.95 -7.26
CA ILE A 8 5.24 -8.25 -8.13
C ILE A 8 6.64 -8.32 -7.53
N ALA A 9 6.81 -7.99 -6.24
CA ALA A 9 8.10 -8.10 -5.55
C ALA A 9 8.68 -9.50 -5.66
N ARG A 10 7.87 -10.53 -5.34
CA ARG A 10 8.29 -11.93 -5.46
C ARG A 10 8.70 -12.30 -6.88
N THR A 11 7.91 -11.91 -7.88
CA THR A 11 8.25 -12.18 -9.28
C THR A 11 9.57 -11.53 -9.68
N LEU A 12 9.81 -10.28 -9.26
CA LEU A 12 11.06 -9.59 -9.54
C LEU A 12 12.26 -10.31 -8.89
N ILE A 13 12.12 -10.71 -7.62
CA ILE A 13 13.15 -11.43 -6.87
C ILE A 13 13.39 -12.81 -7.49
N ASP A 14 12.35 -13.60 -7.73
CA ASP A 14 12.43 -14.96 -8.31
C ASP A 14 13.05 -14.95 -9.72
N ARG A 15 12.86 -13.87 -10.47
CA ARG A 15 13.45 -13.67 -11.79
C ARG A 15 14.84 -13.02 -11.76
N GLY A 16 15.38 -12.72 -10.56
CA GLY A 16 16.72 -12.14 -10.40
C GLY A 16 16.82 -10.67 -10.82
N PHE A 17 15.71 -9.95 -10.83
CA PHE A 17 15.73 -8.49 -10.99
C PHE A 17 16.21 -7.83 -9.70
N ASN A 18 16.77 -6.63 -9.83
CA ASN A 18 17.18 -5.83 -8.68
C ASN A 18 15.95 -5.26 -7.98
N TYR A 19 15.51 -5.95 -6.92
CA TYR A 19 14.48 -5.45 -6.02
C TYR A 19 15.15 -4.64 -4.92
N HIS A 20 14.92 -3.32 -4.93
CA HIS A 20 15.62 -2.39 -4.06
C HIS A 20 15.03 -2.40 -2.64
N VAL A 21 15.80 -2.86 -1.66
CA VAL A 21 15.42 -2.90 -0.25
C VAL A 21 16.27 -1.90 0.54
N THR A 22 15.60 -0.91 1.13
CA THR A 22 16.24 0.16 1.92
C THR A 22 16.08 -0.04 3.42
N GLU A 23 15.08 -0.83 3.83
CA GLU A 23 14.81 -1.17 5.24
C GLU A 23 14.41 -2.64 5.34
N PRO A 24 15.38 -3.56 5.51
CA PRO A 24 15.10 -4.99 5.61
C PRO A 24 14.27 -5.29 6.86
N GLY A 25 13.37 -6.26 6.75
CA GLY A 25 12.57 -6.75 7.87
C GLY A 25 13.40 -7.56 8.88
N PRO A 26 12.81 -7.91 10.04
CA PRO A 26 13.43 -8.81 11.00
C PRO A 26 13.84 -10.14 10.33
N GLY A 27 15.07 -10.60 10.59
CA GLY A 27 15.60 -11.82 9.97
C GLY A 27 16.04 -11.68 8.51
N GLY A 28 16.12 -10.44 7.97
CA GLY A 28 16.52 -10.19 6.57
C GLY A 28 15.40 -10.39 5.56
N SER A 29 14.15 -10.27 6.00
CA SER A 29 12.98 -10.33 5.13
C SER A 29 12.96 -9.17 4.14
N ASP A 30 13.08 -9.49 2.86
CA ASP A 30 13.18 -8.54 1.75
C ASP A 30 11.84 -8.39 0.98
N LEU A 31 10.71 -8.70 1.64
CA LEU A 31 9.37 -8.64 1.04
C LEU A 31 8.92 -7.21 0.70
N PHE A 32 9.49 -6.24 1.36
CA PHE A 32 9.14 -4.83 1.22
C PHE A 32 10.40 -4.00 0.99
N THR A 33 10.30 -3.01 0.13
CA THR A 33 11.36 -2.04 -0.10
C THR A 33 11.73 -1.30 1.19
N ALA A 34 10.73 -0.95 2.00
CA ALA A 34 10.87 -0.39 3.35
C ALA A 34 9.67 -0.81 4.21
N ARG A 35 9.80 -0.70 5.54
CA ARG A 35 8.78 -1.14 6.52
C ARG A 35 7.69 -0.08 6.72
N PHE A 36 7.04 0.37 5.65
CA PHE A 36 6.02 1.43 5.72
C PHE A 36 4.61 0.93 6.03
N GLY A 37 4.39 -0.37 6.23
CA GLY A 37 3.08 -0.95 6.48
C GLY A 37 2.15 -0.87 5.26
N ASN A 38 0.84 -0.77 5.51
CA ASN A 38 -0.15 -0.69 4.45
C ASN A 38 -0.40 0.75 4.03
N ILE A 39 -0.24 1.02 2.74
CA ILE A 39 -0.56 2.31 2.11
C ILE A 39 -1.60 2.05 1.03
N TYR A 40 -2.82 2.52 1.27
CA TYR A 40 -3.96 2.24 0.41
C TYR A 40 -4.38 3.44 -0.45
N SER A 41 -4.25 4.65 0.09
CA SER A 41 -4.74 5.87 -0.56
C SER A 41 -3.62 6.74 -1.12
N ALA A 42 -3.95 7.58 -2.08
CA ALA A 42 -3.04 8.58 -2.64
C ALA A 42 -2.56 9.56 -1.56
N ARG A 43 -3.45 9.96 -0.63
CA ARG A 43 -3.11 10.87 0.46
C ARG A 43 -2.11 10.28 1.44
N GLN A 44 -2.26 8.99 1.80
CA GLN A 44 -1.25 8.32 2.63
C GLN A 44 0.12 8.30 1.95
N LEU A 45 0.17 8.01 0.64
CA LEU A 45 1.42 8.00 -0.12
C LEU A 45 2.06 9.39 -0.16
N LEU A 46 1.28 10.44 -0.44
CA LEU A 46 1.77 11.82 -0.43
C LEU A 46 2.29 12.20 0.95
N GLN A 47 1.55 11.90 2.02
CA GLN A 47 1.98 12.22 3.38
C GLN A 47 3.23 11.45 3.79
N LEU A 48 3.39 10.20 3.37
CA LEU A 48 4.64 9.46 3.59
C LEU A 48 5.83 10.15 2.92
N ALA A 49 5.67 10.59 1.67
CA ALA A 49 6.70 11.35 0.97
C ALA A 49 6.99 12.69 1.67
N ARG A 50 5.97 13.45 2.04
CA ARG A 50 6.15 14.70 2.79
C ARG A 50 6.85 14.49 4.13
N ARG A 51 6.54 13.39 4.85
CA ARG A 51 7.19 13.04 6.12
C ARG A 51 8.67 12.73 5.94
N CYS A 52 9.04 11.93 4.95
CA CYS A 52 10.44 11.57 4.74
C CYS A 52 11.31 12.74 4.26
N TYR A 53 10.70 13.77 3.68
CA TYR A 53 11.38 15.03 3.32
C TYR A 53 11.24 16.14 4.37
N GLY A 54 10.63 15.86 5.53
CA GLY A 54 10.47 16.82 6.62
C GLY A 54 9.43 17.92 6.36
N LEU A 55 8.56 17.76 5.36
CA LEU A 55 7.54 18.71 4.96
C LEU A 55 6.20 18.53 5.70
N PHE A 56 6.06 17.43 6.44
CA PHE A 56 4.90 17.14 7.26
C PHE A 56 5.30 16.35 8.51
N GLN A 57 4.87 16.80 9.66
CA GLN A 57 5.09 16.13 10.94
C GLN A 57 3.75 15.95 11.65
N PRO A 58 3.17 14.74 11.66
CA PRO A 58 1.95 14.45 12.37
C PRO A 58 2.08 14.68 13.88
N GLN A 59 0.97 15.09 14.52
CA GLN A 59 0.93 15.24 15.97
C GLN A 59 0.86 13.88 16.70
N ASP A 60 0.20 12.90 16.08
CA ASP A 60 0.11 11.55 16.64
C ASP A 60 1.44 10.82 16.47
N VAL A 61 2.05 10.48 17.59
CA VAL A 61 3.31 9.73 17.64
C VAL A 61 3.04 8.23 17.84
N ALA A 62 2.12 7.90 18.75
CA ALA A 62 1.82 6.53 19.12
C ALA A 62 0.35 6.38 19.54
N TRP A 63 -0.22 5.20 19.29
CA TRP A 63 -1.52 4.78 19.81
C TRP A 63 -1.36 3.59 20.74
N THR A 64 -2.26 3.46 21.72
CA THR A 64 -2.19 2.43 22.76
C THR A 64 -3.02 1.21 22.38
N ARG A 65 -2.42 0.03 22.37
CA ARG A 65 -3.10 -1.25 22.16
C ARG A 65 -3.87 -1.67 23.43
N PRO A 66 -4.86 -2.59 23.31
CA PRO A 66 -5.56 -3.14 24.47
C PRO A 66 -4.67 -3.83 25.52
N ASP A 67 -3.50 -4.35 25.09
CA ASP A 67 -2.50 -4.99 25.96
C ASP A 67 -1.56 -3.99 26.65
N GLY A 68 -1.81 -2.68 26.49
CA GLY A 68 -0.98 -1.62 27.06
C GLY A 68 0.31 -1.32 26.29
N ARG A 69 0.57 -2.02 25.19
CA ARG A 69 1.69 -1.73 24.29
C ARG A 69 1.34 -0.59 23.35
N PHE A 70 2.35 -0.06 22.67
CA PHE A 70 2.20 1.07 21.76
C PHE A 70 2.46 0.66 20.32
N VAL A 71 1.82 1.36 19.38
CA VAL A 71 2.05 1.19 17.94
C VAL A 71 2.29 2.53 17.25
N ASP A 72 3.03 2.50 16.15
CA ASP A 72 3.08 3.61 15.21
C ASP A 72 1.73 3.67 14.46
N PRO A 73 0.95 4.74 14.59
CA PRO A 73 -0.40 4.81 14.01
C PRO A 73 -0.41 4.79 12.48
N PHE A 74 0.72 5.10 11.84
CA PHE A 74 0.86 5.08 10.38
C PHE A 74 1.27 3.71 9.83
N ARG A 75 1.72 2.80 10.70
CA ARG A 75 2.13 1.42 10.37
C ARG A 75 1.90 0.49 11.56
N PRO A 76 0.63 0.35 12.02
CA PRO A 76 0.31 -0.25 13.33
C PRO A 76 0.66 -1.73 13.45
N GLN A 77 0.88 -2.43 12.34
CA GLN A 77 1.21 -3.85 12.33
C GLN A 77 2.70 -4.15 12.09
N ILE A 78 3.55 -3.10 12.02
CA ILE A 78 4.96 -3.28 11.66
C ILE A 78 5.78 -3.97 12.76
N GLU A 79 5.37 -3.82 14.00
CA GLU A 79 5.89 -4.53 15.17
C GLU A 79 4.76 -5.38 15.76
N PRO A 80 4.74 -6.71 15.51
CA PRO A 80 3.64 -7.59 15.95
C PRO A 80 3.42 -7.55 17.46
N ASP A 81 4.51 -7.46 18.24
CA ASP A 81 4.44 -7.38 19.70
C ASP A 81 4.21 -5.94 20.21
N GLY A 82 4.15 -4.94 19.33
CA GLY A 82 4.09 -3.53 19.69
C GLY A 82 5.35 -3.02 20.40
N TYR A 83 5.39 -1.73 20.68
CA TYR A 83 6.50 -1.06 21.38
C TYR A 83 6.23 -0.97 22.89
N ALA A 84 7.31 -0.88 23.68
CA ALA A 84 7.23 -0.77 25.14
C ALA A 84 6.78 0.62 25.62
N SER A 85 6.97 1.66 24.81
CA SER A 85 6.62 3.05 25.15
C SER A 85 6.43 3.90 23.90
N GLU A 86 5.77 5.07 24.06
CA GLU A 86 5.68 6.10 23.02
C GLU A 86 7.08 6.57 22.56
N GLN A 87 8.02 6.68 23.49
CA GLN A 87 9.39 7.05 23.17
C GLN A 87 10.05 6.03 22.25
N ALA A 88 9.79 4.73 22.44
CA ALA A 88 10.32 3.69 21.55
C ALA A 88 9.73 3.79 20.14
N VAL A 89 8.43 4.13 20.00
CA VAL A 89 7.82 4.44 18.70
C VAL A 89 8.51 5.64 18.05
N ALA A 90 8.68 6.73 18.80
CA ALA A 90 9.33 7.95 18.32
C ALA A 90 10.77 7.70 17.86
N GLN A 91 11.53 6.86 18.57
CA GLN A 91 12.91 6.49 18.21
C GLN A 91 13.00 5.61 16.95
N ALA A 92 11.98 4.80 16.67
CA ALA A 92 11.93 3.95 15.48
C ALA A 92 11.59 4.72 14.19
N LEU A 93 11.05 5.93 14.30
CA LEU A 93 10.57 6.71 13.16
C LEU A 93 11.69 7.30 12.28
N PRO A 94 12.74 7.98 12.81
CA PRO A 94 13.75 8.62 11.98
C PRO A 94 14.51 7.66 11.05
N PRO A 95 15.00 6.49 11.49
CA PRO A 95 15.65 5.53 10.59
C PRO A 95 14.71 5.01 9.51
N HIS A 96 13.43 4.79 9.83
CA HIS A 96 12.41 4.41 8.84
C HIS A 96 12.23 5.49 7.78
N LEU A 97 12.00 6.74 8.17
CA LEU A 97 11.82 7.84 7.21
C LEU A 97 13.07 8.07 6.35
N ALA A 98 14.27 7.88 6.90
CA ALA A 98 15.50 7.91 6.13
C ALA A 98 15.56 6.78 5.09
N ALA A 99 15.10 5.58 5.42
CA ALA A 99 15.00 4.47 4.48
C ALA A 99 13.97 4.72 3.38
N VAL A 100 12.80 5.27 3.73
CA VAL A 100 11.75 5.68 2.76
C VAL A 100 12.28 6.77 1.81
N ARG A 101 13.01 7.73 2.32
CA ARG A 101 13.66 8.77 1.53
C ARG A 101 14.62 8.16 0.51
N ARG A 102 15.53 7.30 0.94
CA ARG A 102 16.45 6.58 0.03
C ARG A 102 15.70 5.77 -1.02
N MET A 103 14.61 5.11 -0.64
CA MET A 103 13.76 4.36 -1.58
C MET A 103 13.33 5.25 -2.74
N PHE A 104 12.82 6.46 -2.49
CA PHE A 104 12.40 7.38 -3.56
C PHE A 104 13.58 7.93 -4.36
N GLU A 105 14.70 8.25 -3.69
CA GLU A 105 15.87 8.88 -4.31
C GLU A 105 16.69 7.91 -5.16
N GLU A 106 16.73 6.61 -4.81
CA GLU A 106 17.61 5.61 -5.45
C GLU A 106 16.86 4.66 -6.42
N SER A 107 15.52 4.66 -6.39
CA SER A 107 14.74 3.77 -7.26
C SER A 107 14.72 4.26 -8.71
N HIS A 108 14.80 3.32 -9.67
CA HIS A 108 14.56 3.61 -11.09
C HIS A 108 13.08 3.50 -11.48
N LEU A 109 12.36 2.59 -10.81
CA LEU A 109 10.93 2.36 -11.01
C LEU A 109 10.25 2.25 -9.65
N PHE A 110 9.22 3.07 -9.44
CA PHE A 110 8.33 2.98 -8.29
C PHE A 110 6.97 2.45 -8.73
N ILE A 111 6.53 1.34 -8.14
CA ILE A 111 5.23 0.71 -8.44
C ILE A 111 4.30 0.95 -7.26
N PHE A 112 3.12 1.50 -7.52
CA PHE A 112 2.14 1.76 -6.48
C PHE A 112 0.73 1.32 -6.88
N THR A 113 0.07 0.61 -5.96
CA THR A 113 -1.31 0.17 -6.10
C THR A 113 -2.22 1.07 -5.28
N VAL A 114 -3.03 1.93 -5.94
CA VAL A 114 -4.08 2.68 -5.24
C VAL A 114 -5.23 1.74 -4.90
N GLY A 115 -5.60 1.70 -3.62
CA GLY A 115 -6.52 0.69 -3.08
C GLY A 115 -7.95 1.18 -2.92
N LEU A 116 -8.12 2.33 -2.26
CA LEU A 116 -9.42 2.86 -1.85
C LEU A 116 -9.42 4.38 -1.74
N THR A 117 -10.62 4.96 -1.69
CA THR A 117 -10.85 6.39 -1.48
C THR A 117 -11.27 6.73 -0.05
N GLU A 118 -11.72 5.73 0.71
CA GLU A 118 -12.15 5.90 2.09
C GLU A 118 -10.94 5.96 3.02
N ILE A 119 -10.83 7.02 3.80
CA ILE A 119 -9.72 7.28 4.71
C ILE A 119 -10.21 7.78 6.07
N TRP A 120 -9.39 7.61 7.08
CA TRP A 120 -9.53 8.26 8.37
C TRP A 120 -8.46 9.31 8.53
N GLU A 121 -8.86 10.54 8.87
CA GLU A 121 -7.93 11.63 9.05
C GLU A 121 -8.11 12.33 10.41
N SER A 122 -7.01 12.84 10.94
CA SER A 122 -6.99 13.75 12.09
C SER A 122 -7.59 15.09 11.70
N THR A 123 -8.54 15.58 12.51
CA THR A 123 -9.14 16.91 12.32
C THR A 123 -8.20 18.05 12.73
N VAL A 124 -7.07 17.73 13.37
CA VAL A 124 -6.12 18.71 13.91
C VAL A 124 -5.07 19.10 12.89
N ASP A 125 -4.54 18.13 12.16
CA ASP A 125 -3.42 18.32 11.23
C ASP A 125 -3.61 17.64 9.87
N GLY A 126 -4.74 16.95 9.68
CA GLY A 126 -5.05 16.24 8.44
C GLY A 126 -4.23 14.95 8.22
N ALA A 127 -3.54 14.44 9.25
CA ALA A 127 -2.81 13.18 9.16
C ALA A 127 -3.76 12.03 8.84
N VAL A 128 -3.38 11.16 7.89
CA VAL A 128 -4.20 10.04 7.41
C VAL A 128 -3.64 8.70 7.87
N PHE A 129 -4.53 7.86 8.39
CA PHE A 129 -4.19 6.58 9.00
C PHE A 129 -4.64 5.41 8.12
N PRO A 130 -3.88 4.28 8.12
CA PRO A 130 -4.23 3.09 7.34
C PRO A 130 -5.46 2.35 7.86
N VAL A 131 -5.80 2.53 9.13
CA VAL A 131 -6.95 1.89 9.81
C VAL A 131 -7.77 2.91 10.58
N ALA A 132 -9.05 2.60 10.78
CA ALA A 132 -9.92 3.39 11.65
C ALA A 132 -9.37 3.42 13.08
N PRO A 133 -9.41 4.58 13.75
CA PRO A 133 -9.07 4.69 15.16
C PRO A 133 -9.88 3.72 16.02
N GLY A 134 -9.21 2.96 16.88
CA GLY A 134 -9.85 1.97 17.76
C GLY A 134 -9.90 0.53 17.22
N VAL A 135 -9.59 0.31 15.93
CA VAL A 135 -9.58 -1.06 15.36
C VAL A 135 -8.37 -1.86 15.83
N VAL A 136 -7.18 -1.30 15.76
CA VAL A 136 -5.92 -1.97 16.19
C VAL A 136 -5.43 -1.40 17.51
N ALA A 137 -5.57 -0.10 17.70
CA ALA A 137 -5.12 0.63 18.88
C ALA A 137 -5.97 1.87 19.10
N LEU A 138 -6.01 2.36 20.34
CA LEU A 138 -6.77 3.53 20.73
C LEU A 138 -5.88 4.78 20.63
N PRO A 139 -6.32 5.82 19.91
CA PRO A 139 -5.70 7.12 19.98
C PRO A 139 -5.99 7.80 21.33
N PRO A 140 -5.18 8.82 21.73
CA PRO A 140 -5.41 9.55 22.96
C PRO A 140 -6.79 10.22 23.06
N ASP A 141 -7.32 10.70 21.95
CA ASP A 141 -8.64 11.34 21.86
C ASP A 141 -9.36 10.92 20.56
N PRO A 142 -10.27 9.93 20.62
CA PRO A 142 -10.99 9.44 19.44
C PRO A 142 -11.84 10.50 18.72
N SER A 143 -12.24 11.58 19.40
CA SER A 143 -13.07 12.64 18.81
C SER A 143 -12.32 13.49 17.75
N ARG A 144 -11.01 13.37 17.71
CA ARG A 144 -10.13 14.12 16.80
C ARG A 144 -10.01 13.51 15.41
N TYR A 145 -10.78 12.49 15.10
CA TYR A 145 -10.68 11.79 13.79
C TYR A 145 -12.01 11.79 13.08
N ARG A 146 -11.94 11.88 11.77
CA ARG A 146 -13.11 11.82 10.91
C ARG A 146 -12.89 10.87 9.73
N PHE A 147 -13.98 10.28 9.30
CA PHE A 147 -14.05 9.56 8.05
C PHE A 147 -14.15 10.53 6.87
N VAL A 148 -13.43 10.24 5.81
CA VAL A 148 -13.47 10.99 4.54
C VAL A 148 -13.49 10.00 3.38
N ASN A 149 -14.39 10.21 2.41
CA ASN A 149 -14.35 9.51 1.13
C ASN A 149 -13.86 10.47 0.06
N MET A 150 -12.65 10.24 -0.44
CA MET A 150 -11.94 11.14 -1.36
C MET A 150 -12.62 11.19 -2.71
N SER A 151 -12.75 12.39 -3.26
CA SER A 151 -13.19 12.63 -4.64
C SER A 151 -12.09 12.32 -5.67
N VAL A 152 -12.49 12.17 -6.94
CA VAL A 152 -11.56 12.06 -8.08
C VAL A 152 -10.54 13.20 -8.09
N ALA A 153 -11.01 14.43 -7.84
CA ALA A 153 -10.17 15.63 -7.84
C ALA A 153 -9.10 15.59 -6.73
N GLU A 154 -9.46 15.14 -5.54
CA GLU A 154 -8.54 15.00 -4.41
C GLU A 154 -7.49 13.91 -4.67
N VAL A 155 -7.92 12.71 -5.13
CA VAL A 155 -6.99 11.63 -5.49
C VAL A 155 -6.00 12.08 -6.56
N ARG A 156 -6.49 12.77 -7.60
CA ARG A 156 -5.65 13.32 -8.67
C ARG A 156 -4.67 14.37 -8.14
N ALA A 157 -5.12 15.29 -7.30
CA ALA A 157 -4.28 16.33 -6.72
C ALA A 157 -3.17 15.74 -5.85
N ASP A 158 -3.50 14.78 -5.00
CA ASP A 158 -2.54 14.11 -4.12
C ASP A 158 -1.48 13.32 -4.93
N LEU A 159 -1.90 12.61 -5.99
CA LEU A 159 -0.97 11.90 -6.88
C LEU A 159 -0.07 12.87 -7.66
N ALA A 160 -0.63 13.97 -8.18
CA ALA A 160 0.14 14.96 -8.92
C ALA A 160 1.21 15.62 -8.02
N GLU A 161 0.85 15.96 -6.79
CA GLU A 161 1.78 16.54 -5.83
C GLU A 161 2.85 15.52 -5.41
N PHE A 162 2.46 14.27 -5.13
CA PHE A 162 3.41 13.19 -4.85
C PHE A 162 4.44 13.04 -5.97
N ILE A 163 3.98 12.95 -7.23
CA ILE A 163 4.85 12.82 -8.39
C ILE A 163 5.80 14.02 -8.51
N GLY A 164 5.27 15.23 -8.35
CA GLY A 164 6.07 16.45 -8.37
C GLY A 164 7.15 16.44 -7.28
N LEU A 165 6.78 16.09 -6.04
CA LEU A 165 7.68 16.04 -4.90
C LEU A 165 8.82 15.03 -5.10
N VAL A 166 8.50 13.77 -5.40
CA VAL A 166 9.55 12.72 -5.50
C VAL A 166 10.46 12.96 -6.69
N ARG A 167 9.94 13.52 -7.81
CA ARG A 167 10.73 13.83 -8.99
C ARG A 167 11.59 15.09 -8.88
N GLN A 168 11.35 15.94 -7.89
CA GLN A 168 12.31 17.00 -7.53
C GLN A 168 13.62 16.41 -6.97
N HIS A 169 13.55 15.27 -6.29
CA HIS A 169 14.69 14.60 -5.69
C HIS A 169 15.26 13.48 -6.58
N ASN A 170 14.44 12.88 -7.44
CA ASN A 170 14.83 11.85 -8.41
C ASN A 170 14.15 12.10 -9.75
N PRO A 171 14.71 12.98 -10.62
CA PRO A 171 14.11 13.35 -11.91
C PRO A 171 13.91 12.17 -12.87
N ASP A 172 14.70 11.11 -12.75
CA ASP A 172 14.68 9.95 -13.62
C ASP A 172 13.71 8.86 -13.15
N LEU A 173 13.10 9.03 -11.97
CA LEU A 173 12.14 8.06 -11.43
C LEU A 173 10.97 7.84 -12.40
N LYS A 174 10.79 6.58 -12.80
CA LYS A 174 9.58 6.11 -13.49
C LYS A 174 8.57 5.64 -12.46
N ILE A 175 7.30 5.90 -12.73
CA ILE A 175 6.21 5.51 -11.81
C ILE A 175 5.21 4.65 -12.56
N LEU A 176 4.89 3.48 -12.02
CA LEU A 176 3.87 2.58 -12.54
C LEU A 176 2.72 2.51 -11.54
N LEU A 177 1.59 3.06 -11.93
CA LEU A 177 0.37 3.03 -11.11
C LEU A 177 -0.51 1.85 -11.52
N THR A 178 -1.22 1.30 -10.56
CA THR A 178 -2.26 0.31 -10.79
C THR A 178 -3.38 0.48 -9.77
N VAL A 179 -4.60 0.05 -10.10
CA VAL A 179 -5.75 0.09 -9.18
C VAL A 179 -5.99 -1.30 -8.60
N SER A 180 -6.22 -1.38 -7.29
CA SER A 180 -6.57 -2.64 -6.64
C SER A 180 -7.92 -3.16 -7.10
N PRO A 181 -8.10 -4.42 -7.55
CA PRO A 181 -9.39 -5.01 -7.82
C PRO A 181 -10.10 -5.53 -6.56
N VAL A 182 -9.40 -5.61 -5.42
CA VAL A 182 -10.03 -6.05 -4.17
C VAL A 182 -11.11 -5.05 -3.79
N PRO A 183 -12.40 -5.46 -3.67
CA PRO A 183 -13.48 -4.59 -3.25
C PRO A 183 -13.35 -4.21 -1.77
N LEU A 184 -14.07 -3.19 -1.34
CA LEU A 184 -14.22 -2.87 0.08
C LEU A 184 -14.95 -4.03 0.78
N VAL A 185 -14.54 -4.36 2.00
CA VAL A 185 -15.24 -5.34 2.85
C VAL A 185 -16.45 -4.70 3.54
N ALA A 186 -16.29 -3.44 3.90
CA ALA A 186 -17.31 -2.61 4.53
C ALA A 186 -17.12 -1.15 4.12
N THR A 187 -18.07 -0.28 4.45
CA THR A 187 -17.98 1.16 4.26
C THR A 187 -18.52 1.89 5.48
N TYR A 188 -17.96 3.05 5.76
CA TYR A 188 -18.46 3.96 6.79
C TYR A 188 -19.51 4.95 6.24
N GLU A 189 -19.80 4.90 4.93
CA GLU A 189 -20.90 5.67 4.35
C GLU A 189 -22.24 4.97 4.57
N ASP A 190 -23.31 5.74 4.69
CA ASP A 190 -24.69 5.23 4.76
C ASP A 190 -25.18 4.78 3.36
N ARG A 191 -24.53 3.73 2.84
CA ARG A 191 -24.87 3.10 1.56
C ARG A 191 -24.40 1.65 1.50
N HIS A 192 -24.93 0.92 0.53
CA HIS A 192 -24.51 -0.46 0.31
C HIS A 192 -23.05 -0.54 -0.16
N VAL A 193 -22.27 -1.50 0.38
CA VAL A 193 -20.85 -1.66 0.11
C VAL A 193 -20.51 -1.82 -1.39
N LEU A 194 -21.39 -2.42 -2.19
CA LEU A 194 -21.21 -2.51 -3.65
C LEU A 194 -21.21 -1.13 -4.31
N GLN A 195 -22.05 -0.19 -3.84
CA GLN A 195 -22.05 1.18 -4.35
C GLN A 195 -20.77 1.92 -3.95
N ALA A 196 -20.35 1.77 -2.68
CA ALA A 196 -19.11 2.36 -2.17
C ALA A 196 -17.90 1.82 -2.94
N THR A 197 -17.82 0.51 -3.16
CA THR A 197 -16.74 -0.13 -3.96
C THR A 197 -16.75 0.42 -5.40
N THR A 198 -17.91 0.48 -6.06
CA THR A 198 -18.01 0.97 -7.43
C THR A 198 -17.54 2.42 -7.53
N TYR A 199 -17.99 3.28 -6.61
CA TYR A 199 -17.51 4.66 -6.53
C TYR A 199 -15.99 4.71 -6.35
N SER A 200 -15.47 4.04 -5.32
CA SER A 200 -14.04 4.05 -4.98
C SER A 200 -13.19 3.62 -6.18
N LYS A 201 -13.49 2.48 -6.80
CA LYS A 201 -12.69 1.99 -7.93
C LYS A 201 -12.82 2.86 -9.18
N SER A 202 -13.98 3.42 -9.45
CA SER A 202 -14.20 4.34 -10.58
C SER A 202 -13.44 5.65 -10.38
N ALA A 203 -13.47 6.22 -9.16
CA ALA A 203 -12.76 7.43 -8.81
C ALA A 203 -11.25 7.26 -8.93
N LEU A 204 -10.71 6.17 -8.37
CA LEU A 204 -9.28 5.85 -8.48
C LEU A 204 -8.86 5.65 -9.94
N ARG A 205 -9.65 4.89 -10.72
CA ARG A 205 -9.30 4.62 -12.11
C ARG A 205 -9.31 5.89 -12.98
N ALA A 206 -10.33 6.75 -12.79
CA ALA A 206 -10.41 8.02 -13.51
C ALA A 206 -9.24 8.95 -13.14
N ALA A 207 -8.95 9.12 -11.84
CA ALA A 207 -7.86 9.95 -11.36
C ALA A 207 -6.50 9.48 -11.92
N VAL A 208 -6.24 8.17 -11.88
CA VAL A 208 -4.99 7.58 -12.40
C VAL A 208 -4.86 7.79 -13.92
N ASP A 209 -5.95 7.66 -14.68
CA ASP A 209 -5.93 7.92 -16.13
C ASP A 209 -5.54 9.36 -16.46
N GLU A 210 -6.12 10.33 -15.73
CA GLU A 210 -5.76 11.74 -15.89
C GLU A 210 -4.29 11.99 -15.53
N ILE A 211 -3.77 11.38 -14.47
CA ILE A 211 -2.37 11.47 -14.08
C ILE A 211 -1.45 10.97 -15.18
N CYS A 212 -1.72 9.77 -15.72
CA CYS A 212 -0.89 9.19 -16.79
C CYS A 212 -0.89 10.05 -18.07
N ARG A 213 -2.00 10.71 -18.39
CA ARG A 213 -2.07 11.64 -19.55
C ARG A 213 -1.24 12.90 -19.38
N HIS A 214 -1.05 13.37 -18.14
CA HIS A 214 -0.37 14.64 -17.86
C HIS A 214 1.08 14.50 -17.41
N HIS A 215 1.53 13.27 -17.10
CA HIS A 215 2.87 13.00 -16.59
C HIS A 215 3.58 11.91 -17.39
N ALA A 216 4.45 12.30 -18.32
CA ALA A 216 5.14 11.37 -19.24
C ALA A 216 6.01 10.30 -18.55
N ALA A 217 6.37 10.48 -17.27
CA ALA A 217 7.12 9.50 -16.49
C ALA A 217 6.23 8.51 -15.73
N VAL A 218 4.91 8.61 -15.89
CA VAL A 218 3.92 7.77 -15.19
C VAL A 218 3.19 6.92 -16.20
N ASP A 219 3.10 5.63 -15.92
CA ASP A 219 2.34 4.67 -16.71
C ASP A 219 1.32 3.92 -15.84
N TYR A 220 0.37 3.26 -16.49
CA TYR A 220 -0.68 2.49 -15.83
C TYR A 220 -0.61 1.01 -16.20
N PHE A 221 -0.61 0.15 -15.17
CA PHE A 221 -0.73 -1.30 -15.36
C PHE A 221 -2.17 -1.76 -15.05
N PRO A 222 -2.89 -2.38 -16.04
CA PRO A 222 -4.32 -2.65 -15.94
C PRO A 222 -4.67 -3.89 -15.09
N SER A 223 -4.09 -4.02 -13.90
CA SER A 223 -4.35 -5.17 -13.03
C SER A 223 -5.81 -5.23 -12.56
N TYR A 224 -6.44 -4.06 -12.38
CA TYR A 224 -7.85 -3.95 -12.04
C TYR A 224 -8.73 -4.52 -13.15
N GLU A 225 -8.52 -4.09 -14.37
CA GLU A 225 -9.30 -4.51 -15.53
C GLU A 225 -9.11 -6.01 -15.83
N ILE A 226 -7.89 -6.53 -15.71
CA ILE A 226 -7.62 -7.96 -15.91
C ILE A 226 -8.46 -8.81 -14.96
N ILE A 227 -8.57 -8.42 -13.69
CA ILE A 227 -9.27 -9.20 -12.68
C ILE A 227 -10.79 -8.99 -12.73
N THR A 228 -11.24 -7.74 -12.91
CA THR A 228 -12.65 -7.38 -12.80
C THR A 228 -13.42 -7.42 -14.11
N SER A 229 -12.72 -7.68 -15.24
CA SER A 229 -13.34 -7.72 -16.55
C SER A 229 -14.51 -8.71 -16.60
N TRP A 230 -15.62 -8.29 -17.15
CA TRP A 230 -16.81 -9.13 -17.37
C TRP A 230 -16.51 -10.40 -18.23
N HIS A 231 -15.45 -10.37 -19.04
CA HIS A 231 -15.05 -11.50 -19.87
C HIS A 231 -14.70 -12.75 -19.09
N ASN A 232 -14.19 -12.62 -17.86
CA ASN A 232 -13.80 -13.75 -17.03
C ASN A 232 -14.94 -14.30 -16.17
N GLY A 233 -16.12 -13.68 -16.20
CA GLY A 233 -17.31 -14.16 -15.47
C GLY A 233 -17.12 -14.29 -13.95
N GLY A 234 -16.17 -13.56 -13.36
CA GLY A 234 -15.83 -13.67 -11.95
C GLY A 234 -14.87 -14.80 -11.59
N ALA A 235 -14.36 -15.56 -12.57
CA ALA A 235 -13.49 -16.73 -12.34
C ALA A 235 -12.12 -16.39 -11.68
N TYR A 236 -11.80 -15.10 -11.53
CA TYR A 236 -10.58 -14.64 -10.87
C TYR A 236 -10.79 -14.23 -9.42
N PHE A 237 -11.99 -14.46 -8.88
CA PHE A 237 -12.27 -14.30 -7.45
C PHE A 237 -12.50 -15.65 -6.79
N GLU A 238 -12.15 -15.75 -5.51
CA GLU A 238 -12.51 -16.89 -4.66
C GLU A 238 -14.01 -16.88 -4.34
N ALA A 239 -14.51 -17.89 -3.63
CA ALA A 239 -15.92 -18.02 -3.27
C ALA A 239 -16.46 -16.87 -2.43
N ASP A 240 -15.59 -16.10 -1.75
CA ASP A 240 -15.92 -14.89 -1.00
C ASP A 240 -16.21 -13.68 -1.89
N LEU A 241 -16.03 -13.80 -3.21
CA LEU A 241 -16.17 -12.75 -4.24
C LEU A 241 -15.30 -11.51 -3.99
N ARG A 242 -14.28 -11.64 -3.13
CA ARG A 242 -13.36 -10.56 -2.73
C ARG A 242 -11.91 -10.93 -2.94
N SER A 243 -11.49 -12.07 -2.44
CA SER A 243 -10.12 -12.57 -2.58
C SER A 243 -9.84 -12.92 -4.03
N VAL A 244 -8.69 -12.49 -4.53
CA VAL A 244 -8.29 -12.81 -5.91
C VAL A 244 -7.71 -14.21 -5.96
N ALA A 245 -8.31 -15.08 -6.77
CA ALA A 245 -7.86 -16.45 -6.97
C ALA A 245 -6.44 -16.51 -7.56
N GLU A 246 -5.71 -17.58 -7.25
CA GLU A 246 -4.33 -17.79 -7.74
C GLU A 246 -4.23 -17.72 -9.28
N SER A 247 -5.25 -18.23 -9.99
CA SER A 247 -5.35 -18.16 -11.45
C SER A 247 -5.37 -16.72 -11.97
N GLY A 248 -6.09 -15.83 -11.27
CA GLY A 248 -6.14 -14.40 -11.57
C GLY A 248 -4.80 -13.72 -11.33
N VAL A 249 -4.17 -13.99 -10.18
CA VAL A 249 -2.83 -13.50 -9.86
C VAL A 249 -1.82 -13.95 -10.92
N ALA A 250 -1.83 -15.24 -11.27
CA ALA A 250 -0.93 -15.79 -12.28
C ALA A 250 -1.14 -15.13 -13.66
N HIS A 251 -2.38 -14.80 -14.03
CA HIS A 251 -2.66 -14.08 -15.28
C HIS A 251 -2.09 -12.66 -15.24
N VAL A 252 -2.37 -11.90 -14.18
CA VAL A 252 -1.82 -10.55 -13.99
C VAL A 252 -0.30 -10.58 -14.09
N MET A 253 0.37 -11.51 -13.42
CA MET A 253 1.82 -11.61 -13.44
C MET A 253 2.39 -11.97 -14.81
N ARG A 254 1.76 -12.89 -15.58
CA ARG A 254 2.17 -13.17 -16.95
C ARG A 254 2.08 -11.94 -17.85
N VAL A 255 1.02 -11.13 -17.70
CA VAL A 255 0.86 -9.89 -18.47
C VAL A 255 1.93 -8.87 -18.05
N PHE A 256 2.17 -8.72 -16.74
CA PHE A 256 3.21 -7.85 -16.23
C PHE A 256 4.61 -8.25 -16.76
N GLU A 257 4.97 -9.51 -16.62
CA GLU A 257 6.25 -10.03 -17.12
C GLU A 257 6.42 -9.75 -18.63
N ARG A 258 5.40 -10.03 -19.42
CA ARG A 258 5.45 -9.86 -20.87
C ARG A 258 5.68 -8.42 -21.32
N HIS A 259 5.13 -7.45 -20.61
CA HIS A 259 5.12 -6.06 -21.03
C HIS A 259 6.17 -5.19 -20.33
N TYR A 260 6.55 -5.53 -19.12
CA TYR A 260 7.46 -4.69 -18.31
C TYR A 260 8.80 -5.35 -18.03
N LEU A 261 8.92 -6.68 -18.14
CA LEU A 261 10.17 -7.37 -17.91
C LEU A 261 10.78 -7.83 -19.23
N ARG A 262 11.95 -7.33 -19.58
CA ARG A 262 12.76 -7.93 -20.64
C ARG A 262 13.46 -9.16 -20.09
N THR A 263 13.12 -10.34 -20.60
CA THR A 263 13.87 -11.56 -20.31
C THR A 263 15.26 -11.45 -20.95
N VAL A 264 16.24 -11.10 -20.15
CA VAL A 264 17.61 -11.50 -20.44
C VAL A 264 17.69 -12.95 -19.99
N ASP A 265 18.18 -13.88 -20.85
CA ASP A 265 18.43 -15.27 -20.48
C ASP A 265 19.41 -15.31 -19.29
N ARG A 266 18.85 -15.28 -18.08
CA ARG A 266 19.59 -15.49 -16.84
C ARG A 266 19.20 -16.86 -16.29
N PRO A 267 20.19 -17.66 -15.82
CA PRO A 267 19.87 -18.91 -15.16
C PRO A 267 18.93 -18.64 -13.98
N ALA A 268 17.89 -19.48 -13.83
CA ALA A 268 16.92 -19.37 -12.76
C ALA A 268 17.62 -19.22 -11.42
N ALA A 269 17.34 -18.13 -10.69
CA ALA A 269 17.85 -17.93 -9.34
C ALA A 269 17.44 -19.12 -8.46
N ARG A 270 18.34 -19.62 -7.62
CA ARG A 270 18.09 -20.72 -6.68
C ARG A 270 16.87 -20.34 -5.84
N GLN A 271 15.85 -21.19 -5.91
CA GLN A 271 14.64 -21.06 -5.09
C GLN A 271 15.03 -21.29 -3.64
N ASP A 272 15.10 -20.24 -2.87
CA ASP A 272 15.35 -20.33 -1.44
C ASP A 272 14.06 -20.77 -0.71
N ALA A 273 14.07 -21.99 -0.13
CA ALA A 273 12.94 -22.54 0.59
C ALA A 273 12.56 -21.71 1.84
N ALA A 274 13.53 -21.00 2.43
CA ALA A 274 13.32 -20.09 3.56
C ALA A 274 12.46 -18.89 3.15
N LEU A 275 12.74 -18.31 1.99
CA LEU A 275 11.98 -17.18 1.42
C LEU A 275 10.52 -17.58 1.14
N ARG A 276 10.28 -18.80 0.63
CA ARG A 276 8.93 -19.33 0.40
C ARG A 276 8.14 -19.52 1.70
N ALA A 277 8.78 -20.02 2.76
CA ALA A 277 8.15 -20.20 4.06
C ALA A 277 7.78 -18.85 4.71
N GLU A 278 8.60 -17.86 4.52
CA GLU A 278 8.38 -16.50 5.00
C GLU A 278 7.25 -15.79 4.24
N PHE A 279 7.17 -15.96 2.91
CA PHE A 279 6.04 -15.52 2.10
C PHE A 279 4.72 -16.16 2.55
N ALA A 280 4.72 -17.44 2.89
CA ALA A 280 3.54 -18.13 3.39
C ALA A 280 3.10 -17.62 4.78
N ARG A 281 4.04 -17.15 5.61
CA ARG A 281 3.74 -16.50 6.90
C ARG A 281 3.23 -15.07 6.71
N ALA A 282 3.87 -14.29 5.85
CA ALA A 282 3.48 -12.91 5.57
C ALA A 282 2.14 -12.80 4.82
N SER A 283 1.76 -13.83 4.03
CA SER A 283 0.43 -13.88 3.40
C SER A 283 -0.72 -14.11 4.40
N LYS A 284 -0.40 -14.48 5.65
CA LYS A 284 -1.36 -14.53 6.77
C LYS A 284 -1.50 -13.21 7.53
N ILE A 285 -0.75 -12.17 7.17
CA ILE A 285 -1.01 -10.82 7.69
C ILE A 285 -2.27 -10.32 6.99
N LEU A 286 -3.37 -10.40 7.73
CA LEU A 286 -4.70 -9.87 7.36
C LEU A 286 -4.56 -8.43 6.88
N CYS A 287 -5.29 -8.05 5.84
CA CYS A 287 -5.53 -6.63 5.58
C CYS A 287 -6.16 -6.03 6.84
N ASP A 288 -5.83 -4.79 7.16
CA ASP A 288 -6.36 -4.12 8.36
C ASP A 288 -7.90 -4.13 8.38
N GLU A 289 -8.55 -4.19 7.21
CA GLU A 289 -9.99 -4.37 7.04
C GLU A 289 -10.49 -5.77 7.45
N GLU A 290 -9.65 -6.80 7.35
CA GLU A 290 -10.02 -8.16 7.77
C GLU A 290 -9.96 -8.33 9.30
N ALA A 291 -9.25 -7.45 10.02
CA ALA A 291 -9.26 -7.42 11.46
C ALA A 291 -10.64 -7.02 12.04
N LEU A 292 -11.50 -6.38 11.23
CA LEU A 292 -12.88 -6.06 11.60
C LEU A 292 -13.78 -7.30 11.64
N ASP A 293 -13.47 -8.34 10.89
CA ASP A 293 -14.31 -9.55 10.78
C ASP A 293 -13.97 -10.62 11.85
N THR A 294 -12.80 -10.54 12.49
CA THR A 294 -12.37 -11.50 13.54
C THR A 294 -12.82 -11.12 14.94
N GLY A 295 -13.54 -10.03 15.11
CA GLY A 295 -14.05 -9.48 16.39
C GLY A 295 -15.41 -10.04 16.83
N ARG A 296 -15.80 -11.30 16.49
CA ARG A 296 -16.95 -12.02 17.05
C ARG A 296 -16.52 -13.12 17.99
#